data_16ee8b77b832a2d095811ff4414e4f01
#
_entry.id   16ee8b77b832a2d095811ff4414e4f01
#
_cell.length_a   1.000
_cell.length_b   1.000
_cell.length_c   1.000
_cell.angle_alpha   90.00
_cell.angle_beta   90.00
_cell.angle_gamma   90.00
#
_symmetry.space_group_name_H-M   'P 1'
#
loop_
_entity.id
_entity.type
_entity.pdbx_description
1 polymer ?
#
loop_
_entity_poly.entity_id
_entity_poly.type
_entity_poly.pdbx_seq_one_letter_code
_entity_poly.pdbx_strand_id
1 'polypeptide(L)' 'MTDINELIDMAWSDDVTFSDIEKATGLKESAVKRIMQANLKPSSYKLWRNRVRWIKEKRKKISD' A
#
# COMPACT_ATOMS: atom_id res chain seq x y z
N MET A 1 1.55 -16.53 -8.82
CA MET A 1 1.89 -15.13 -9.15
C MET A 1 0.78 -14.20 -8.69
N THR A 2 1.14 -13.11 -8.06
CA THR A 2 0.15 -12.15 -7.59
C THR A 2 -0.33 -11.29 -8.75
N ASP A 3 -1.65 -11.24 -8.94
CA ASP A 3 -2.27 -10.37 -9.92
C ASP A 3 -2.14 -8.91 -9.46
N ILE A 4 -1.93 -7.99 -10.41
CA ILE A 4 -1.84 -6.57 -10.11
C ILE A 4 -3.13 -6.07 -9.43
N ASN A 5 -4.28 -6.59 -9.85
CA ASN A 5 -5.56 -6.23 -9.24
C ASN A 5 -5.62 -6.64 -7.76
N GLU A 6 -5.12 -7.82 -7.43
CA GLU A 6 -5.03 -8.26 -6.04
C GLU A 6 -4.08 -7.38 -5.23
N LEU A 7 -2.95 -7.01 -5.82
CA LEU A 7 -2.00 -6.12 -5.18
C LEU A 7 -2.62 -4.77 -4.86
N ILE A 8 -3.37 -4.21 -5.81
CA ILE A 8 -4.05 -2.93 -5.62
C ILE A 8 -5.07 -3.05 -4.49
N ASP A 9 -5.85 -4.12 -4.46
CA ASP A 9 -6.82 -4.36 -3.40
C ASP A 9 -6.13 -4.46 -2.03
N MET A 10 -5.02 -5.19 -1.97
CA MET A 10 -4.25 -5.31 -0.73
C MET A 10 -3.71 -3.95 -0.28
N ALA A 11 -3.20 -3.17 -1.23
CA ALA A 11 -2.63 -1.86 -0.93
C ALA A 11 -3.68 -0.86 -0.43
N TRP A 12 -4.94 -1.00 -0.86
CA TRP A 12 -6.03 -0.15 -0.40
C TRP A 12 -6.61 -0.60 0.95
N SER A 13 -6.32 -1.81 1.39
CA SER A 13 -6.86 -2.35 2.62
C SER A 13 -6.17 -1.77 3.86
N ASP A 14 -6.96 -1.34 4.82
CA ASP A 14 -6.44 -0.82 6.10
C ASP A 14 -5.83 -1.93 6.96
N ASP A 15 -6.26 -3.16 6.74
CA ASP A 15 -5.83 -4.31 7.54
C ASP A 15 -4.54 -4.94 7.03
N VAL A 16 -4.08 -4.55 5.85
CA VAL A 16 -2.88 -5.12 5.22
C VAL A 16 -1.74 -4.12 5.29
N THR A 17 -0.62 -4.53 5.89
CA THR A 17 0.57 -3.69 5.98
C THR A 17 1.49 -3.94 4.78
N PHE A 18 2.46 -3.04 4.57
CA PHE A 18 3.49 -3.29 3.56
C PHE A 18 4.29 -4.54 3.89
N SER A 19 4.46 -4.84 5.17
CA SER A 19 5.12 -6.07 5.60
C SER A 19 4.32 -7.30 5.16
N ASP A 20 3.00 -7.25 5.29
CA ASP A 20 2.12 -8.33 4.83
C ASP A 20 2.19 -8.50 3.32
N ILE A 21 2.22 -7.39 2.58
CA ILE A 21 2.33 -7.41 1.12
C ILE A 21 3.68 -8.02 0.72
N GLU A 22 4.75 -7.65 1.39
CA GLU A 22 6.07 -8.21 1.11
C GLU A 22 6.09 -9.71 1.33
N LYS A 23 5.49 -10.19 2.41
CA LYS A 23 5.40 -11.62 2.70
C LYS A 23 4.58 -12.37 1.66
N ALA A 24 3.51 -11.75 1.18
CA ALA A 24 2.61 -12.39 0.22
C ALA A 24 3.15 -12.33 -1.21
N THR A 25 3.83 -11.25 -1.58
CA THR A 25 4.22 -10.97 -2.97
C THR A 25 5.71 -10.84 -3.19
N GLY A 26 6.48 -10.65 -2.13
CA GLY A 26 7.90 -10.35 -2.22
C GLY A 26 8.22 -8.91 -2.60
N LEU A 27 7.21 -8.05 -2.68
CA LEU A 27 7.38 -6.65 -3.06
C LEU A 27 7.51 -5.74 -1.84
N LYS A 28 8.54 -4.91 -1.83
CA LYS A 28 8.75 -3.94 -0.78
C LYS A 28 7.89 -2.69 -1.02
N GLU A 29 7.83 -1.82 -0.03
CA GLU A 29 7.04 -0.60 -0.10
C GLU A 29 7.35 0.24 -1.35
N SER A 30 8.61 0.41 -1.68
CA SER A 30 9.01 1.20 -2.85
C SER A 30 8.50 0.58 -4.15
N ALA A 31 8.52 -0.74 -4.25
CA ALA A 31 8.01 -1.44 -5.43
C ALA A 31 6.48 -1.32 -5.52
N VAL A 32 5.79 -1.44 -4.39
CA VAL A 32 4.34 -1.27 -4.34
C VAL A 32 3.95 0.14 -4.77
N LYS A 33 4.66 1.15 -4.30
CA LYS A 33 4.40 2.54 -4.69
C LYS A 33 4.54 2.75 -6.19
N ARG A 34 5.58 2.15 -6.80
CA ARG A 34 5.77 2.24 -8.25
C ARG A 34 4.62 1.64 -9.02
N ILE A 35 4.18 0.46 -8.59
CA ILE A 35 3.08 -0.24 -9.24
C ILE A 35 1.80 0.56 -9.12
N MET A 36 1.52 1.09 -7.93
CA MET A 36 0.32 1.92 -7.71
C MET A 36 0.36 3.17 -8.57
N GLN A 37 1.52 3.83 -8.65
CA GLN A 37 1.68 5.01 -9.48
C GLN A 37 1.44 4.73 -10.96
N ALA A 38 1.89 3.56 -11.43
CA ALA A 38 1.73 3.16 -12.83
C ALA A 38 0.30 2.77 -13.18
N ASN A 39 -0.46 2.27 -12.20
CA ASN A 39 -1.78 1.69 -12.44
C ASN A 39 -2.94 2.58 -11.99
N LEU A 40 -2.69 3.56 -11.14
CA LEU A 40 -3.71 4.48 -10.67
C LEU A 40 -3.60 5.83 -11.42
N LYS A 41 -4.74 6.50 -11.56
CA LYS A 41 -4.73 7.88 -12.04
C LYS A 41 -4.01 8.77 -11.02
N PRO A 42 -3.42 9.90 -11.46
CA PRO A 42 -2.70 10.79 -10.53
C PRO A 42 -3.50 11.19 -9.30
N SER A 43 -4.79 11.49 -9.46
CA SER A 43 -5.65 11.85 -8.34
C SER A 43 -5.87 10.68 -7.38
N SER A 44 -6.09 9.48 -7.92
CA SER A 44 -6.29 8.28 -7.11
C SER A 44 -5.01 7.91 -6.37
N TYR A 45 -3.87 8.01 -7.05
CA TYR A 45 -2.59 7.74 -6.42
C TYR A 45 -2.31 8.69 -5.25
N LYS A 46 -2.63 9.96 -5.43
CA LYS A 46 -2.48 10.96 -4.38
C LYS A 46 -3.34 10.64 -3.17
N LEU A 47 -4.59 10.24 -3.40
CA LEU A 47 -5.49 9.82 -2.33
C LEU A 47 -4.95 8.59 -1.59
N TRP A 48 -4.42 7.62 -2.35
CA TRP A 48 -3.84 6.43 -1.76
C TRP A 48 -2.63 6.77 -0.89
N ARG A 49 -1.76 7.65 -1.35
CA ARG A 49 -0.59 8.06 -0.58
C ARG A 49 -0.98 8.75 0.73
N ASN A 50 -2.00 9.57 0.69
CA ASN A 50 -2.51 10.23 1.90
C ASN A 50 -3.04 9.19 2.88
N ARG A 51 -3.73 8.18 2.38
CA ARG A 51 -4.26 7.09 3.21
C ARG A 51 -3.12 6.28 3.86
N VAL A 52 -2.09 5.95 3.10
CA VAL A 52 -0.93 5.22 3.60
C VAL A 52 -0.25 6.02 4.71
N ARG A 53 -0.07 7.31 4.51
CA ARG A 53 0.53 8.19 5.50
C ARG A 53 -0.30 8.23 6.79
N TRP A 54 -1.61 8.33 6.66
CA TRP A 54 -2.52 8.34 7.79
C TRP A 54 -2.42 7.04 8.60
N ILE A 55 -2.41 5.91 7.91
CA ILE A 55 -2.30 4.59 8.56
C ILE A 55 -0.97 4.47 9.31
N LYS A 56 0.12 4.90 8.70
CA LYS A 56 1.44 4.85 9.35
C LYS A 56 1.48 5.69 10.61
N GLU A 57 0.92 6.90 10.55
CA GLU A 57 0.87 7.78 11.72
C GLU A 57 0.04 7.18 12.84
N LYS A 58 -1.10 6.60 12.49
CA LYS A 58 -1.98 5.96 13.47
C LYS A 58 -1.30 4.78 14.15
N ARG A 59 -0.59 3.95 13.39
CA ARG A 59 0.14 2.80 13.93
C ARG A 59 1.28 3.23 14.83
N LYS A 60 1.98 4.28 14.45
CA LYS A 60 3.07 4.83 15.23
C LYS A 60 2.59 5.29 16.60
N LYS A 61 1.41 5.90 16.67
CA LYS A 61 0.82 6.31 17.94
C LYS A 61 0.43 5.11 18.80
N ILE A 62 -0.03 4.05 18.19
CA ILE A 62 -0.45 2.84 18.91
C ILE A 62 0.75 2.11 19.48
N SER A 63 1.88 2.13 18.81
CA SER A 63 3.08 1.43 19.24
C SER A 63 3.84 2.14 20.39
N ASP A 64 3.44 3.32 20.73
CA ASP A 64 3.96 4.01 21.90
C ASP A 64 3.25 3.49 23.15
#